data_1832a3fed7a7a5ff8105a01386d0d68d
#
_entry.id   1832a3fed7a7a5ff8105a01386d0d68d
#
_cell.length_a   1.000
_cell.length_b   1.000
_cell.length_c   1.000
_cell.angle_alpha   90.00
_cell.angle_beta   90.00
_cell.angle_gamma   90.00
#
_symmetry.space_group_name_H-M   'P 1'
#
loop_
_entity.id
_entity.type
_entity.pdbx_description
1 polymer ?
#
loop_
_entity_poly.entity_id
_entity_poly.type
_entity_poly.pdbx_seq_one_letter_code
_entity_poly.pdbx_strand_id
1 'polypeptide(L)' 'MKLIGFVEMQKRHGKILFVTEKGSGKVAGDTCDKIFLFEDVADKVNETHIGKNISVSYGCGYSGKAYVADITIN' A
#
# COMPACT_ATOMS: atom_id res chain seq x y z
N MET A 1 5.60 2.94 -6.61
CA MET A 1 6.09 2.87 -5.23
C MET A 1 6.67 1.49 -4.95
N LYS A 2 7.59 1.41 -4.02
CA LYS A 2 8.25 0.15 -3.68
C LYS A 2 7.76 -0.34 -2.32
N LEU A 3 7.38 -1.61 -2.26
CA LEU A 3 6.97 -2.23 -1.01
C LEU A 3 8.19 -2.60 -0.18
N ILE A 4 8.30 -2.06 1.03
CA ILE A 4 9.42 -2.37 1.93
C ILE A 4 9.04 -3.32 3.06
N GLY A 5 7.77 -3.47 3.35
CA GLY A 5 7.29 -4.39 4.35
C GLY A 5 5.81 -4.22 4.60
N PHE A 6 5.25 -5.09 5.43
CA PHE A 6 3.85 -4.96 5.85
C PHE A 6 3.64 -5.65 7.19
N VAL A 7 2.54 -5.27 7.86
CA VAL A 7 2.06 -5.95 9.07
C VAL A 7 0.58 -6.26 8.90
N GLU A 8 0.12 -7.32 9.54
CA GLU A 8 -1.30 -7.67 9.52
C GLU A 8 -2.05 -6.90 10.61
N MET A 9 -3.28 -6.49 10.29
CA MET A 9 -4.15 -5.86 11.28
C MET A 9 -4.67 -6.89 12.26
N GLN A 10 -4.73 -6.51 13.55
CA GLN A 10 -5.16 -7.44 14.59
C GLN A 10 -6.67 -7.54 14.74
N LYS A 11 -7.40 -6.47 14.44
CA LYS A 11 -8.84 -6.38 14.72
C LYS A 11 -9.73 -6.62 13.52
N ARG A 12 -9.16 -6.72 12.33
CA ARG A 12 -9.92 -6.95 11.11
C ARG A 12 -9.03 -7.56 10.05
N HIS A 13 -9.64 -8.15 9.03
CA HIS A 13 -8.90 -8.74 7.92
C HIS A 13 -8.32 -7.61 7.04
N GLY A 14 -7.02 -7.44 7.12
CA GLY A 14 -6.33 -6.40 6.36
C GLY A 14 -4.85 -6.36 6.65
N LYS A 15 -4.15 -5.54 5.89
CA LYS A 15 -2.70 -5.35 6.03
C LYS A 15 -2.38 -3.87 5.94
N ILE A 16 -1.34 -3.47 6.65
CA ILE A 16 -0.76 -2.13 6.55
C ILE A 16 0.56 -2.28 5.81
N LEU A 17 0.63 -1.74 4.61
CA LEU A 17 1.84 -1.79 3.79
C LEU A 17 2.72 -0.57 4.08
N PHE A 18 4.02 -0.80 4.15
CA PHE A 18 5.00 0.27 4.24
C PHE A 18 5.66 0.39 2.88
N VAL A 19 5.60 1.57 2.29
CA VAL A 19 6.06 1.81 0.92
C VAL A 19 6.97 3.03 0.87
N THR A 20 7.83 3.06 -0.14
CA THR A 20 8.65 4.23 -0.42
C THR A 20 8.39 4.73 -1.82
N GLU A 21 8.50 6.04 -2.00
CA GLU A 21 8.52 6.67 -3.31
C GLU A 21 9.76 7.52 -3.45
N LYS A 22 10.27 7.61 -4.68
CA LYS A 22 11.42 8.44 -4.96
C LYS A 22 11.10 9.89 -4.65
N GLY A 23 12.00 10.55 -3.94
CA GLY A 23 11.88 11.97 -3.70
C GLY A 23 11.89 12.77 -5.01
N SER A 24 11.17 13.89 -5.01
CA SER A 24 11.11 14.78 -6.17
C SER A 24 11.20 16.22 -5.70
N GLY A 25 11.66 17.09 -6.60
CA GLY A 25 11.78 18.52 -6.30
C GLY A 25 12.75 18.80 -5.17
N LYS A 26 12.25 19.42 -4.11
CA LYS A 26 13.08 19.82 -2.96
C LYS A 26 13.36 18.70 -1.98
N VAL A 27 12.69 17.56 -2.12
CA VAL A 27 12.88 16.42 -1.23
C VAL A 27 14.00 15.55 -1.79
N ALA A 28 15.08 15.41 -1.03
CA ALA A 28 16.18 14.54 -1.39
C ALA A 28 15.96 13.17 -0.75
N GLY A 29 16.05 12.11 -1.55
CA GLY A 29 15.85 10.75 -1.08
C GLY A 29 14.41 10.29 -1.18
N ASP A 30 14.15 9.10 -0.66
CA ASP A 30 12.82 8.46 -0.72
C ASP A 30 11.94 8.91 0.44
N THR A 31 10.64 9.06 0.16
CA THR A 31 9.64 9.25 1.21
C THR A 31 9.07 7.90 1.62
N CYS A 32 8.65 7.80 2.88
CA CYS A 32 8.04 6.59 3.42
C CYS A 32 6.58 6.85 3.75
N ASP A 33 5.70 5.94 3.37
CA ASP A 33 4.27 6.10 3.59
C ASP A 33 3.63 4.76 3.95
N LYS A 34 2.37 4.82 4.38
CA LYS A 34 1.57 3.66 4.75
C LYS A 34 0.36 3.55 3.85
N ILE A 35 0.03 2.32 3.46
CA ILE A 35 -1.17 2.04 2.68
C ILE A 35 -1.96 0.97 3.42
N PHE A 36 -3.26 1.22 3.60
CA PHE A 36 -4.14 0.29 4.30
C PHE A 36 -4.91 -0.53 3.28
N LEU A 37 -4.76 -1.85 3.33
CA LEU A 37 -5.50 -2.79 2.49
C LEU A 37 -6.49 -3.56 3.35
N PHE A 38 -7.70 -3.76 2.84
CA PHE A 38 -8.76 -4.46 3.56
C PHE A 38 -9.30 -5.63 2.75
N GLU A 39 -9.73 -6.68 3.44
CA GLU A 39 -10.41 -7.85 2.87
C GLU A 39 -9.60 -8.49 1.73
N ASP A 40 -10.23 -8.72 0.58
CA ASP A 40 -9.61 -9.44 -0.53
C ASP A 40 -8.38 -8.75 -1.11
N VAL A 41 -8.33 -7.42 -1.04
CA VAL A 41 -7.18 -6.68 -1.56
C VAL A 41 -5.94 -6.98 -0.73
N ALA A 42 -6.10 -7.12 0.59
CA ALA A 42 -5.00 -7.47 1.48
C ALA A 42 -4.41 -8.84 1.17
N ASP A 43 -5.25 -9.77 0.71
CA ASP A 43 -4.81 -11.13 0.40
C ASP A 43 -3.94 -11.21 -0.85
N LYS A 44 -3.90 -10.17 -1.65
CA LYS A 44 -3.07 -10.11 -2.86
C LYS A 44 -1.60 -9.87 -2.58
N VAL A 45 -1.25 -9.48 -1.35
CA VAL A 45 0.11 -9.14 -0.95
C VAL A 45 0.65 -10.19 0.00
N ASN A 46 1.88 -10.63 -0.24
CA ASN A 46 2.57 -11.57 0.62
C ASN A 46 4.06 -11.21 0.70
N GLU A 47 4.81 -12.00 1.46
CA GLU A 47 6.23 -11.73 1.72
C GLU A 47 7.10 -11.73 0.47
N THR A 48 6.71 -12.47 -0.57
CA THR A 48 7.49 -12.53 -1.81
C THR A 48 7.45 -11.21 -2.59
N HIS A 49 6.54 -10.33 -2.25
CA HIS A 49 6.38 -9.04 -2.92
C HIS A 49 7.23 -7.92 -2.32
N ILE A 50 7.85 -8.17 -1.17
CA ILE A 50 8.73 -7.17 -0.54
C ILE A 50 9.91 -6.88 -1.45
N GLY A 51 10.16 -5.61 -1.69
CA GLY A 51 11.19 -5.14 -2.62
C GLY A 51 10.71 -4.91 -4.04
N LYS A 52 9.48 -5.30 -4.37
CA LYS A 52 8.91 -5.10 -5.70
C LYS A 52 8.17 -3.78 -5.79
N ASN A 53 8.05 -3.29 -7.02
CA ASN A 53 7.23 -2.10 -7.28
C ASN A 53 5.75 -2.49 -7.26
N ILE A 54 4.94 -1.62 -6.66
CA ILE A 54 3.50 -1.82 -6.61
C ILE A 54 2.78 -0.55 -7.06
N SER A 55 1.57 -0.73 -7.56
CA SER A 55 0.66 0.35 -7.93
C SER A 55 -0.68 0.08 -7.27
N VAL A 56 -1.37 1.13 -6.85
CA VAL A 56 -2.69 1.00 -6.22
C VAL A 56 -3.72 1.80 -7.00
N SER A 57 -4.95 1.27 -7.01
CA SER A 57 -6.13 1.97 -7.54
C SER A 57 -7.02 2.35 -6.37
N TYR A 58 -7.60 3.54 -6.43
CA TYR A 58 -8.44 4.05 -5.36
C TYR A 58 -9.91 4.06 -5.78
N GLY A 59 -10.79 3.80 -4.80
CA GLY A 59 -12.22 3.97 -4.96
C GLY A 59 -12.72 5.01 -3.98
N CYS A 60 -13.94 5.50 -4.18
CA CYS A 60 -14.59 6.45 -3.29
C CYS A 60 -15.66 5.72 -2.47
N GLY A 61 -15.50 5.76 -1.14
CA GLY A 61 -16.46 5.14 -0.22
C GLY A 61 -17.68 6.04 0.03
N TYR A 62 -18.66 5.48 0.74
CA TYR A 62 -19.89 6.20 1.07
C TYR A 62 -19.67 7.46 1.90
N SER A 63 -18.62 7.48 2.71
CA SER A 63 -18.28 8.64 3.54
C SER A 63 -17.47 9.70 2.79
N GLY A 64 -17.23 9.52 1.49
CA GLY A 64 -16.41 10.42 0.69
C GLY A 64 -14.92 10.21 0.86
N LYS A 65 -14.50 9.23 1.65
CA LYS A 65 -13.08 8.92 1.84
C LYS A 65 -12.60 7.93 0.77
N ALA A 66 -11.36 8.14 0.30
CA ALA A 66 -10.76 7.21 -0.63
C ALA A 66 -10.33 5.93 0.09
N TYR A 67 -10.44 4.81 -0.60
CA TYR A 67 -9.90 3.53 -0.13
C TYR A 67 -9.15 2.86 -1.28
N VAL A 68 -8.27 1.93 -0.94
CA VAL A 68 -7.55 1.16 -1.96
C VAL A 68 -8.49 0.08 -2.50
N ALA A 69 -8.88 0.22 -3.77
CA ALA A 69 -9.80 -0.71 -4.42
C ALA A 69 -9.07 -1.92 -5.00
N ASP A 70 -7.83 -1.75 -5.44
CA ASP A 70 -7.04 -2.83 -6.01
C ASP A 70 -5.56 -2.51 -5.91
N ILE A 71 -4.73 -3.54 -6.07
CA ILE A 71 -3.28 -3.42 -6.05
C ILE A 71 -2.69 -4.26 -7.19
N THR A 72 -1.70 -3.71 -7.86
CA THR A 72 -0.95 -4.39 -8.91
C THR A 72 0.51 -4.49 -8.49
N ILE A 73 1.09 -5.67 -8.64
CA ILE A 73 2.49 -5.92 -8.29
C ILE A 73 3.26 -6.18 -9.56
N ASN A 74 4.30 -5.39 -9.76
CA ASN A 74 5.14 -5.48 -10.96
C ASN A 74 6.37 -6.36 -10.73
#